data_780a0033e145c273ebb870789e3590a3
#
_entry.id   780a0033e145c273ebb870789e3590a3
#
_cell.length_a   1.000
_cell.length_b   1.000
_cell.length_c   1.000
_cell.angle_alpha   90.00
_cell.angle_beta   90.00
_cell.angle_gamma   90.00
#
_symmetry.space_group_name_H-M   'P 1'
#
loop_
_entity.id
_entity.type
_entity.pdbx_description
1 polymer ?
#
loop_
_entity_poly.entity_id
_entity_poly.type
_entity_poly.pdbx_seq_one_letter_code
_entity_poly.pdbx_strand_id
1 'polypeptide(L)'
;RSARIEEMLNYFSYGYVNDTDDALVTKLELDACPWNNEHYLASVVVKAKPAITENVKNNIVILVDKSGSMNSVFSLVKKSLHTLVDNLGEDDVVSIVSYASTGKIECEGLTGKNKTKLNKVIDGLESRGGTYGEDGIEKAYNLAYKYFINGGNNRVVLLTDGDFNIGKVSGKDLTDLIKQKAADGVYLTCCGYRSNNNDTLYTLADNGNGNAYYIDDELEATKVFEEELGKSLYVVAKDAKCQIEFSSDVASYRLLGYETRQMSDEEFEDDKKDAGEIMSDHTTVALYELELKTETPENFFFKTTLRYKDPTTEQNKEVINTKTDVSVSRRADFDFASYVAEYALTLTESQYKGESSYVHLLERINDDYINDKYRDDFKAMVNKTKQMNSENY
;
A
#
# COMPACT_ATOMS: atom_id res chain seq x y z
N ARG A 1 -12.32 15.52 0.10
CA ARG A 1 -11.94 14.23 0.70
C ARG A 1 -11.08 14.51 1.92
N SER A 2 -11.37 13.91 3.06
CA SER A 2 -10.44 13.92 4.19
C SER A 2 -9.21 13.09 3.79
N ALA A 3 -8.01 13.64 3.98
CA ALA A 3 -6.79 12.86 3.83
C ALA A 3 -6.81 11.73 4.89
N ARG A 4 -6.46 10.50 4.48
CA ARG A 4 -6.40 9.36 5.39
C ARG A 4 -4.99 9.28 5.96
N ILE A 5 -4.88 9.33 7.28
CA ILE A 5 -3.58 9.35 7.97
C ILE A 5 -2.79 8.08 7.71
N GLU A 6 -3.46 6.93 7.75
CA GLU A 6 -2.86 5.63 7.49
C GLU A 6 -2.30 5.48 6.08
N GLU A 7 -2.96 6.06 5.07
CA GLU A 7 -2.47 6.04 3.70
C GLU A 7 -1.21 6.91 3.57
N MET A 8 -1.18 8.06 4.22
CA MET A 8 -0.02 8.94 4.22
C MET A 8 1.16 8.33 4.98
N LEU A 9 0.92 7.72 6.16
CA LEU A 9 1.95 7.03 6.92
C LEU A 9 2.58 5.90 6.12
N ASN A 10 1.76 5.05 5.50
CA ASN A 10 2.22 3.86 4.80
C ASN A 10 2.64 4.13 3.34
N TYR A 11 2.61 5.38 2.90
CA TYR A 11 3.21 5.81 1.64
C TYR A 11 4.74 5.73 1.68
N PHE A 12 5.35 6.02 2.82
CA PHE A 12 6.81 6.11 2.96
C PHE A 12 7.44 4.77 3.32
N SER A 13 8.68 4.59 2.89
CA SER A 13 9.52 3.48 3.33
C SER A 13 10.19 3.83 4.65
N TYR A 14 10.29 2.83 5.54
CA TYR A 14 10.92 2.96 6.85
C TYR A 14 12.04 1.93 6.98
N GLY A 15 13.12 2.30 7.69
CA GLY A 15 14.30 1.49 7.87
C GLY A 15 14.16 0.33 8.88
N TYR A 16 12.93 -0.07 9.21
CA TYR A 16 12.72 -1.23 10.09
C TYR A 16 13.11 -2.53 9.42
N VAL A 17 13.71 -3.42 10.18
CA VAL A 17 14.15 -4.75 9.72
C VAL A 17 13.46 -5.85 10.51
N ASN A 18 13.20 -6.96 9.85
CA ASN A 18 12.83 -8.22 10.48
C ASN A 18 14.06 -9.14 10.49
N ASP A 19 14.69 -9.23 11.64
CA ASP A 19 15.90 -10.01 11.92
C ASP A 19 15.60 -11.36 12.59
N THR A 20 14.32 -11.76 12.63
CA THR A 20 13.86 -13.02 13.21
C THR A 20 13.58 -14.09 12.15
N ASP A 21 13.24 -15.30 12.61
CA ASP A 21 12.80 -16.38 11.71
C ASP A 21 11.32 -16.30 11.35
N ASP A 22 10.54 -15.49 12.09
CA ASP A 22 9.12 -15.30 11.81
C ASP A 22 8.90 -14.46 10.53
N ALA A 23 7.84 -14.78 9.80
CA ALA A 23 7.47 -14.03 8.59
C ALA A 23 7.13 -12.58 8.90
N LEU A 24 6.57 -12.32 10.07
CA LEU A 24 6.19 -10.99 10.56
C LEU A 24 6.76 -10.74 11.95
N VAL A 25 7.14 -9.51 12.21
CA VAL A 25 7.47 -9.01 13.58
C VAL A 25 6.79 -7.69 13.83
N THR A 26 6.60 -7.36 15.11
CA THR A 26 6.19 -6.02 15.52
C THR A 26 7.35 -5.29 16.20
N LYS A 27 7.46 -3.98 15.96
CA LYS A 27 8.33 -3.07 16.72
C LYS A 27 7.44 -2.05 17.43
N LEU A 28 7.71 -1.81 18.69
CA LEU A 28 6.93 -0.95 19.57
C LEU A 28 7.80 0.19 20.06
N GLU A 29 7.37 1.43 19.81
CA GLU A 29 8.09 2.64 20.19
C GLU A 29 7.15 3.60 20.92
N LEU A 30 7.69 4.44 21.78
CA LEU A 30 6.95 5.43 22.56
C LEU A 30 7.80 6.69 22.71
N ASP A 31 7.18 7.86 22.52
CA ASP A 31 7.78 9.17 22.82
C ASP A 31 6.69 10.14 23.28
N ALA A 32 7.11 11.33 23.73
CA ALA A 32 6.18 12.42 23.98
C ALA A 32 5.40 12.77 22.68
N CYS A 33 4.13 13.10 22.83
CA CYS A 33 3.31 13.49 21.67
C CYS A 33 3.69 14.90 21.23
N PRO A 34 4.13 15.10 19.98
CA PRO A 34 4.66 16.38 19.54
C PRO A 34 3.66 17.53 19.52
N TRP A 35 2.38 17.24 19.37
CA TRP A 35 1.30 18.24 19.31
C TRP A 35 0.45 18.34 20.57
N ASN A 36 0.77 17.54 21.58
CA ASN A 36 0.13 17.59 22.89
C ASN A 36 1.11 17.13 23.96
N ASN A 37 1.66 18.08 24.73
CA ASN A 37 2.71 17.84 25.71
C ASN A 37 2.27 17.04 26.95
N GLU A 38 0.97 16.81 27.13
CA GLU A 38 0.41 15.96 28.21
C GLU A 38 0.25 14.50 27.78
N HIS A 39 0.44 14.22 26.46
CA HIS A 39 0.23 12.90 25.89
C HIS A 39 1.54 12.25 25.43
N TYR A 40 1.43 10.97 25.17
CA TYR A 40 2.46 10.17 24.50
C TYR A 40 2.01 9.76 23.10
N LEU A 41 2.97 9.54 22.22
CA LEU A 41 2.76 8.95 20.91
C LEU A 41 3.39 7.55 20.90
N ALA A 42 2.57 6.53 20.69
CA ALA A 42 3.01 5.15 20.54
C ALA A 42 3.00 4.74 19.08
N SER A 43 4.06 4.07 18.62
CA SER A 43 4.15 3.47 17.28
C SER A 43 4.10 1.96 17.39
N VAL A 44 3.25 1.38 16.55
CA VAL A 44 3.19 -0.05 16.27
C VAL A 44 3.60 -0.25 14.81
N VAL A 45 4.70 -0.93 14.60
CA VAL A 45 5.20 -1.25 13.28
C VAL A 45 5.11 -2.75 13.06
N VAL A 46 4.42 -3.17 12.01
CA VAL A 46 4.46 -4.55 11.52
C VAL A 46 5.46 -4.60 10.37
N LYS A 47 6.50 -5.40 10.52
CA LYS A 47 7.54 -5.58 9.49
C LYS A 47 7.55 -7.01 8.98
N ALA A 48 7.35 -7.14 7.68
CA ALA A 48 7.47 -8.40 6.97
C ALA A 48 8.93 -8.74 6.67
N LYS A 49 9.24 -10.04 6.74
CA LYS A 49 10.54 -10.56 6.33
C LYS A 49 10.70 -10.42 4.82
N PRO A 50 11.86 -9.98 4.32
CA PRO A 50 12.15 -10.07 2.91
C PRO A 50 12.11 -11.54 2.45
N ALA A 51 11.32 -11.85 1.44
CA ALA A 51 11.35 -13.18 0.86
C ALA A 51 12.67 -13.39 0.13
N ILE A 52 13.21 -14.60 0.19
CA ILE A 52 14.37 -14.98 -0.62
C ILE A 52 13.85 -15.16 -2.05
N THR A 53 14.00 -14.11 -2.87
CA THR A 53 13.39 -14.03 -4.21
C THR A 53 14.25 -14.61 -5.33
N GLU A 54 15.42 -15.18 -5.02
CA GLU A 54 16.44 -15.55 -6.03
C GLU A 54 15.93 -16.46 -7.16
N ASN A 55 14.74 -17.07 -7.05
CA ASN A 55 14.22 -17.98 -8.05
C ASN A 55 12.73 -17.87 -8.37
N VAL A 56 12.01 -16.86 -7.88
CA VAL A 56 10.59 -16.79 -8.17
C VAL A 56 10.35 -15.97 -9.43
N LYS A 57 9.65 -16.58 -10.35
CA LYS A 57 9.32 -16.03 -11.66
C LYS A 57 7.95 -15.37 -11.61
N ASN A 58 7.83 -14.29 -12.33
CA ASN A 58 6.60 -13.53 -12.45
C ASN A 58 5.88 -13.87 -13.77
N ASN A 59 4.57 -13.99 -13.68
CA ASN A 59 3.65 -13.96 -14.80
C ASN A 59 2.76 -12.74 -14.65
N ILE A 60 3.08 -11.68 -15.35
CA ILE A 60 2.42 -10.37 -15.26
C ILE A 60 1.59 -10.14 -16.51
N VAL A 61 0.29 -9.96 -16.33
CA VAL A 61 -0.59 -9.55 -17.42
C VAL A 61 -1.01 -8.10 -17.20
N ILE A 62 -0.54 -7.22 -18.05
CA ILE A 62 -0.90 -5.81 -18.05
C ILE A 62 -2.25 -5.65 -18.76
N LEU A 63 -3.21 -5.03 -18.09
CA LEU A 63 -4.50 -4.65 -18.65
C LEU A 63 -4.59 -3.12 -18.73
N VAL A 64 -4.43 -2.57 -19.94
CA VAL A 64 -4.33 -1.13 -20.16
C VAL A 64 -5.64 -0.58 -20.69
N ASP A 65 -6.19 0.40 -19.99
CA ASP A 65 -7.25 1.26 -20.50
C ASP A 65 -6.70 2.18 -21.60
N LYS A 66 -7.28 2.09 -22.79
CA LYS A 66 -6.97 2.97 -23.93
C LYS A 66 -8.12 3.90 -24.30
N SER A 67 -9.10 4.08 -23.41
CA SER A 67 -10.20 5.00 -23.64
C SER A 67 -9.74 6.43 -23.89
N GLY A 68 -10.60 7.24 -24.50
CA GLY A 68 -10.27 8.64 -24.82
C GLY A 68 -9.94 9.51 -23.60
N SER A 69 -10.49 9.19 -22.42
CA SER A 69 -10.22 9.88 -21.14
C SER A 69 -8.77 9.72 -20.70
N MET A 70 -8.12 8.60 -21.01
CA MET A 70 -6.72 8.32 -20.72
C MET A 70 -5.72 9.21 -21.49
N ASN A 71 -6.14 9.91 -22.54
CA ASN A 71 -5.24 10.60 -23.46
C ASN A 71 -4.24 11.55 -22.76
N SER A 72 -4.68 12.29 -21.75
CA SER A 72 -3.84 13.26 -21.04
C SER A 72 -2.78 12.64 -20.13
N VAL A 73 -2.96 11.37 -19.71
CA VAL A 73 -2.03 10.64 -18.83
C VAL A 73 -1.31 9.51 -19.58
N PHE A 74 -1.60 9.30 -20.85
CA PHE A 74 -1.12 8.14 -21.58
C PHE A 74 0.41 8.10 -21.75
N SER A 75 1.06 9.26 -21.76
CA SER A 75 2.53 9.34 -21.75
C SER A 75 3.11 8.81 -20.43
N LEU A 76 2.47 9.11 -19.30
CA LEU A 76 2.83 8.61 -17.98
C LEU A 76 2.61 7.10 -17.88
N VAL A 77 1.48 6.59 -18.42
CA VAL A 77 1.21 5.14 -18.53
C VAL A 77 2.34 4.42 -19.29
N LYS A 78 2.75 4.95 -20.44
CA LYS A 78 3.88 4.36 -21.21
C LYS A 78 5.19 4.37 -20.42
N LYS A 79 5.51 5.46 -19.73
CA LYS A 79 6.71 5.54 -18.88
C LYS A 79 6.66 4.50 -17.77
N SER A 80 5.52 4.36 -17.08
CA SER A 80 5.33 3.32 -16.07
C SER A 80 5.60 1.92 -16.61
N LEU A 81 5.09 1.61 -17.80
CA LEU A 81 5.29 0.33 -18.46
C LEU A 81 6.75 0.11 -18.90
N HIS A 82 7.45 1.14 -19.37
CA HIS A 82 8.88 1.06 -19.67
C HIS A 82 9.68 0.77 -18.40
N THR A 83 9.37 1.46 -17.28
CA THR A 83 10.00 1.20 -15.98
C THR A 83 9.78 -0.25 -15.55
N LEU A 84 8.57 -0.80 -15.69
CA LEU A 84 8.32 -2.22 -15.42
C LEU A 84 9.20 -3.13 -16.27
N VAL A 85 9.24 -2.88 -17.59
CA VAL A 85 10.03 -3.72 -18.53
C VAL A 85 11.51 -3.68 -18.20
N ASP A 86 12.05 -2.54 -17.79
CA ASP A 86 13.47 -2.39 -17.43
C ASP A 86 13.82 -3.22 -16.19
N ASN A 87 12.88 -3.42 -15.28
CA ASN A 87 13.06 -4.17 -14.04
C ASN A 87 12.69 -5.67 -14.14
N LEU A 88 12.24 -6.17 -15.31
CA LEU A 88 11.94 -7.59 -15.50
C LEU A 88 13.19 -8.47 -15.43
N GLY A 89 13.08 -9.58 -14.68
CA GLY A 89 14.01 -10.70 -14.76
C GLY A 89 13.91 -11.43 -16.12
N GLU A 90 14.96 -12.09 -16.53
CA GLU A 90 15.04 -12.77 -17.84
C GLU A 90 13.91 -13.77 -18.08
N ASP A 91 13.47 -14.46 -17.02
CA ASP A 91 12.48 -15.54 -17.07
C ASP A 91 11.06 -15.07 -16.67
N ASP A 92 10.88 -13.80 -16.30
CA ASP A 92 9.57 -13.24 -16.07
C ASP A 92 8.76 -13.21 -17.37
N VAL A 93 7.49 -13.59 -17.28
CA VAL A 93 6.58 -13.65 -18.43
C VAL A 93 5.65 -12.45 -18.39
N VAL A 94 5.52 -11.74 -19.51
CA VAL A 94 4.66 -10.58 -19.63
C VAL A 94 3.72 -10.71 -20.81
N SER A 95 2.44 -10.41 -20.59
CA SER A 95 1.42 -10.24 -21.61
C SER A 95 0.80 -8.87 -21.48
N ILE A 96 0.41 -8.26 -22.59
CA ILE A 96 -0.26 -6.95 -22.61
C ILE A 96 -1.59 -7.09 -23.31
N VAL A 97 -2.66 -6.76 -22.59
CA VAL A 97 -4.03 -6.63 -23.08
C VAL A 97 -4.42 -5.17 -23.00
N SER A 98 -5.02 -4.64 -24.01
CA SER A 98 -5.61 -3.31 -23.98
C SER A 98 -7.12 -3.38 -24.14
N TYR A 99 -7.84 -2.44 -23.56
CA TYR A 99 -9.28 -2.30 -23.80
C TYR A 99 -9.65 -0.84 -24.06
N ALA A 100 -10.70 -0.69 -24.86
CA ALA A 100 -11.41 0.55 -25.13
C ALA A 100 -12.86 0.20 -25.52
N SER A 101 -13.20 0.17 -26.81
CA SER A 101 -14.51 -0.37 -27.28
C SER A 101 -14.53 -1.91 -27.28
N THR A 102 -13.39 -2.57 -27.33
CA THR A 102 -13.19 -4.03 -27.23
C THR A 102 -11.84 -4.31 -26.60
N GLY A 103 -11.69 -5.51 -26.02
CA GLY A 103 -10.41 -5.99 -25.54
C GLY A 103 -9.52 -6.50 -26.69
N LYS A 104 -8.23 -6.20 -26.65
CA LYS A 104 -7.24 -6.65 -27.64
C LYS A 104 -5.98 -7.17 -26.95
N ILE A 105 -5.50 -8.34 -27.36
CA ILE A 105 -4.20 -8.85 -26.97
C ILE A 105 -3.15 -8.14 -27.83
N GLU A 106 -2.30 -7.30 -27.24
CA GLU A 106 -1.24 -6.58 -27.93
C GLU A 106 0.03 -7.44 -28.03
N CYS A 107 0.33 -8.20 -26.98
CA CYS A 107 1.31 -9.30 -27.01
C CYS A 107 1.00 -10.31 -25.91
N GLU A 108 1.51 -11.55 -26.06
CA GLU A 108 1.34 -12.60 -25.07
C GLU A 108 2.63 -13.38 -24.84
N GLY A 109 2.89 -13.78 -23.59
CA GLY A 109 3.92 -14.70 -23.20
C GLY A 109 5.35 -14.28 -23.58
N LEU A 110 5.61 -12.96 -23.67
CA LEU A 110 6.97 -12.47 -23.90
C LEU A 110 7.74 -12.52 -22.58
N THR A 111 9.01 -12.93 -22.64
CA THR A 111 9.86 -12.97 -21.44
C THR A 111 10.66 -11.69 -21.28
N GLY A 112 11.28 -11.48 -20.11
CA GLY A 112 12.17 -10.37 -19.88
C GLY A 112 13.39 -10.33 -20.82
N LYS A 113 13.71 -11.43 -21.53
CA LYS A 113 14.68 -11.43 -22.64
C LYS A 113 14.19 -10.62 -23.86
N ASN A 114 12.92 -10.36 -23.96
CA ASN A 114 12.28 -9.70 -25.09
C ASN A 114 12.01 -8.19 -24.83
N LYS A 115 12.77 -7.52 -23.94
CA LYS A 115 12.55 -6.10 -23.56
C LYS A 115 12.36 -5.18 -24.78
N THR A 116 13.18 -5.33 -25.83
CA THR A 116 13.06 -4.52 -27.06
C THR A 116 11.70 -4.73 -27.74
N LYS A 117 11.16 -5.96 -27.76
CA LYS A 117 9.86 -6.24 -28.36
C LYS A 117 8.72 -5.71 -27.51
N LEU A 118 8.82 -5.85 -26.16
CA LEU A 118 7.87 -5.29 -25.20
C LEU A 118 7.81 -3.77 -25.34
N ASN A 119 8.95 -3.10 -25.35
CA ASN A 119 9.02 -1.64 -25.50
C ASN A 119 8.39 -1.17 -26.82
N LYS A 120 8.61 -1.89 -27.94
CA LYS A 120 7.97 -1.57 -29.21
C LYS A 120 6.44 -1.72 -29.16
N VAL A 121 5.93 -2.70 -28.44
CA VAL A 121 4.48 -2.86 -28.22
C VAL A 121 3.94 -1.67 -27.43
N ILE A 122 4.62 -1.29 -26.34
CA ILE A 122 4.24 -0.16 -25.47
C ILE A 122 4.23 1.15 -26.27
N ASP A 123 5.26 1.40 -27.08
CA ASP A 123 5.35 2.60 -27.95
C ASP A 123 4.18 2.68 -28.95
N GLY A 124 3.71 1.52 -29.43
CA GLY A 124 2.60 1.41 -30.35
C GLY A 124 1.20 1.57 -29.74
N LEU A 125 1.09 1.61 -28.41
CA LEU A 125 -0.20 1.84 -27.74
C LEU A 125 -0.67 3.28 -27.98
N GLU A 126 -1.96 3.46 -28.27
CA GLU A 126 -2.58 4.77 -28.46
C GLU A 126 -3.93 4.85 -27.76
N SER A 127 -4.17 5.94 -27.04
CA SER A 127 -5.45 6.20 -26.38
C SER A 127 -6.48 6.66 -27.41
N ARG A 128 -7.57 5.89 -27.58
CA ARG A 128 -8.72 6.26 -28.40
C ARG A 128 -9.90 5.29 -28.19
N GLY A 129 -11.11 5.76 -28.33
CA GLY A 129 -12.34 4.94 -28.27
C GLY A 129 -13.12 5.11 -26.98
N GLY A 130 -14.12 4.25 -26.78
CA GLY A 130 -14.96 4.20 -25.57
C GLY A 130 -14.33 3.37 -24.46
N THR A 131 -15.05 3.22 -23.34
CA THR A 131 -14.61 2.43 -22.19
C THR A 131 -15.50 1.21 -22.01
N TYR A 132 -15.04 0.02 -22.44
CA TYR A 132 -15.72 -1.25 -22.29
C TYR A 132 -14.73 -2.32 -21.83
N GLY A 133 -14.68 -2.55 -20.52
CA GLY A 133 -13.60 -3.32 -19.88
C GLY A 133 -13.84 -4.83 -19.77
N GLU A 134 -15.09 -5.31 -19.93
CA GLU A 134 -15.49 -6.72 -19.71
C GLU A 134 -14.62 -7.71 -20.52
N ASP A 135 -14.56 -7.54 -21.84
CA ASP A 135 -13.77 -8.39 -22.74
C ASP A 135 -12.26 -8.30 -22.46
N GLY A 136 -11.79 -7.13 -21.98
CA GLY A 136 -10.40 -6.92 -21.59
C GLY A 136 -10.00 -7.74 -20.37
N ILE A 137 -10.80 -7.70 -19.31
CA ILE A 137 -10.48 -8.39 -18.06
C ILE A 137 -10.55 -9.91 -18.21
N GLU A 138 -11.52 -10.42 -18.99
CA GLU A 138 -11.59 -11.85 -19.31
C GLU A 138 -10.34 -12.32 -20.07
N LYS A 139 -9.89 -11.57 -21.08
CA LYS A 139 -8.67 -11.88 -21.82
C LYS A 139 -7.44 -11.83 -20.92
N ALA A 140 -7.36 -10.86 -20.02
CA ALA A 140 -6.24 -10.75 -19.10
C ALA A 140 -6.14 -11.95 -18.16
N TYR A 141 -7.23 -12.37 -17.55
CA TYR A 141 -7.23 -13.57 -16.71
C TYR A 141 -6.97 -14.85 -17.49
N ASN A 142 -7.52 -14.98 -18.71
CA ASN A 142 -7.25 -16.14 -19.57
C ASN A 142 -5.75 -16.25 -19.91
N LEU A 143 -5.06 -15.14 -20.14
CA LEU A 143 -3.61 -15.14 -20.35
C LEU A 143 -2.85 -15.45 -19.07
N ALA A 144 -3.31 -14.93 -17.92
CA ALA A 144 -2.69 -15.24 -16.63
C ALA A 144 -2.75 -16.74 -16.33
N TYR A 145 -3.84 -17.42 -16.66
CA TYR A 145 -3.92 -18.88 -16.54
C TYR A 145 -3.12 -19.62 -17.61
N LYS A 146 -3.11 -19.12 -18.84
CA LYS A 146 -2.33 -19.76 -19.94
C LYS A 146 -0.85 -19.85 -19.63
N TYR A 147 -0.32 -18.83 -18.96
CA TYR A 147 1.09 -18.72 -18.59
C TYR A 147 1.31 -18.88 -17.08
N PHE A 148 0.38 -19.54 -16.40
CA PHE A 148 0.46 -19.72 -14.94
C PHE A 148 1.74 -20.42 -14.52
N ILE A 149 2.43 -19.87 -13.53
CA ILE A 149 3.67 -20.40 -12.98
C ILE A 149 3.40 -20.95 -11.58
N ASN A 150 3.47 -22.25 -11.42
CA ASN A 150 3.35 -22.90 -10.11
C ASN A 150 4.47 -22.45 -9.18
N GLY A 151 4.11 -21.98 -7.98
CA GLY A 151 5.08 -21.43 -7.03
C GLY A 151 5.67 -20.09 -7.46
N GLY A 152 5.20 -19.52 -8.58
CA GLY A 152 5.50 -18.19 -9.06
C GLY A 152 4.44 -17.19 -8.64
N ASN A 153 4.66 -15.94 -9.01
CA ASN A 153 3.69 -14.89 -8.83
C ASN A 153 2.91 -14.67 -10.12
N ASN A 154 1.59 -14.85 -10.05
CA ASN A 154 0.68 -14.67 -11.17
C ASN A 154 -0.24 -13.48 -10.90
N ARG A 155 -0.18 -12.46 -11.74
CA ARG A 155 -0.84 -11.19 -11.46
C ARG A 155 -1.38 -10.50 -12.69
N VAL A 156 -2.58 -9.93 -12.56
CA VAL A 156 -3.11 -8.92 -13.48
C VAL A 156 -2.84 -7.55 -12.90
N VAL A 157 -2.29 -6.63 -13.70
CA VAL A 157 -2.07 -5.23 -13.33
C VAL A 157 -2.95 -4.37 -14.22
N LEU A 158 -4.01 -3.80 -13.63
CA LEU A 158 -4.96 -2.92 -14.29
C LEU A 158 -4.47 -1.47 -14.25
N LEU A 159 -4.38 -0.82 -15.41
CA LEU A 159 -4.04 0.60 -15.56
C LEU A 159 -5.24 1.34 -16.14
N THR A 160 -5.84 2.26 -15.39
CA THR A 160 -7.07 2.99 -15.75
C THR A 160 -7.09 4.39 -15.12
N ASP A 161 -7.94 5.30 -15.62
CA ASP A 161 -8.22 6.60 -14.98
C ASP A 161 -9.38 6.57 -13.96
N GLY A 162 -9.83 5.37 -13.59
CA GLY A 162 -10.88 5.15 -12.60
C GLY A 162 -12.29 5.01 -13.16
N ASP A 163 -12.53 5.37 -14.42
CA ASP A 163 -13.80 5.16 -15.09
C ASP A 163 -13.89 3.72 -15.65
N PHE A 164 -13.63 2.74 -14.80
CA PHE A 164 -13.65 1.34 -15.18
C PHE A 164 -15.10 0.87 -15.37
N ASN A 165 -15.62 1.04 -16.58
CA ASN A 165 -16.95 0.58 -16.97
C ASN A 165 -16.86 -0.84 -17.56
N ILE A 166 -17.46 -1.80 -16.84
CA ILE A 166 -17.36 -3.23 -17.15
C ILE A 166 -18.54 -3.70 -18.03
N GLY A 167 -19.27 -2.78 -18.61
CA GLY A 167 -20.36 -3.13 -19.49
C GLY A 167 -21.58 -3.69 -18.77
N LYS A 168 -22.00 -4.93 -19.09
CA LYS A 168 -23.21 -5.55 -18.57
C LYS A 168 -23.04 -6.27 -17.23
N VAL A 169 -21.80 -6.49 -16.80
CA VAL A 169 -21.49 -7.17 -15.52
C VAL A 169 -21.78 -6.21 -14.38
N SER A 170 -22.60 -6.63 -13.43
CA SER A 170 -22.82 -5.83 -12.23
C SER A 170 -21.52 -5.73 -11.42
N GLY A 171 -21.34 -4.65 -10.66
CA GLY A 171 -20.15 -4.51 -9.79
C GLY A 171 -19.95 -5.70 -8.85
N LYS A 172 -21.05 -6.37 -8.44
CA LYS A 172 -21.01 -7.59 -7.64
C LYS A 172 -20.44 -8.78 -8.42
N ASP A 173 -20.89 -8.99 -9.66
CA ASP A 173 -20.44 -10.13 -10.46
C ASP A 173 -18.93 -10.02 -10.79
N LEU A 174 -18.43 -8.80 -11.01
CA LEU A 174 -17.00 -8.56 -11.19
C LEU A 174 -16.22 -8.85 -9.90
N THR A 175 -16.69 -8.38 -8.77
CA THR A 175 -16.06 -8.63 -7.48
C THR A 175 -15.98 -10.12 -7.19
N ASP A 176 -17.07 -10.86 -7.45
CA ASP A 176 -17.13 -12.33 -7.28
C ASP A 176 -16.15 -13.04 -8.24
N LEU A 177 -16.05 -12.59 -9.50
CA LEU A 177 -15.07 -13.10 -10.47
C LEU A 177 -13.63 -12.87 -9.95
N ILE A 178 -13.31 -11.67 -9.52
CA ILE A 178 -11.95 -11.32 -9.03
C ILE A 178 -11.60 -12.15 -7.81
N LYS A 179 -12.51 -12.31 -6.83
CA LYS A 179 -12.33 -13.18 -5.65
C LYS A 179 -12.02 -14.62 -6.04
N GLN A 180 -12.78 -15.17 -6.98
CA GLN A 180 -12.53 -16.52 -7.46
C GLN A 180 -11.14 -16.63 -8.08
N LYS A 181 -10.73 -15.66 -8.90
CA LYS A 181 -9.42 -15.65 -9.56
C LYS A 181 -8.27 -15.52 -8.54
N ALA A 182 -8.45 -14.70 -7.51
CA ALA A 182 -7.49 -14.59 -6.41
C ALA A 182 -7.35 -15.89 -5.62
N ALA A 183 -8.48 -16.58 -5.35
CA ALA A 183 -8.46 -17.91 -4.71
C ALA A 183 -7.73 -18.96 -5.56
N ASP A 184 -7.77 -18.82 -6.88
CA ASP A 184 -7.02 -19.68 -7.82
C ASP A 184 -5.53 -19.26 -7.96
N GLY A 185 -5.07 -18.23 -7.24
CA GLY A 185 -3.68 -17.78 -7.20
C GLY A 185 -3.31 -16.75 -8.28
N VAL A 186 -4.30 -16.09 -8.91
CA VAL A 186 -4.07 -14.95 -9.82
C VAL A 186 -4.57 -13.66 -9.18
N TYR A 187 -3.65 -12.83 -8.72
CA TYR A 187 -3.92 -11.61 -7.99
C TYR A 187 -4.20 -10.40 -8.91
N LEU A 188 -4.85 -9.36 -8.38
CA LEU A 188 -5.16 -8.14 -9.12
C LEU A 188 -4.56 -6.92 -8.43
N THR A 189 -3.69 -6.20 -9.12
CA THR A 189 -3.22 -4.86 -8.72
C THR A 189 -3.88 -3.81 -9.60
N CYS A 190 -4.34 -2.72 -9.00
CA CYS A 190 -4.96 -1.61 -9.70
C CYS A 190 -4.09 -0.35 -9.63
N CYS A 191 -3.80 0.26 -10.77
CA CYS A 191 -3.07 1.51 -10.89
C CYS A 191 -4.01 2.56 -11.50
N GLY A 192 -4.43 3.54 -10.67
CA GLY A 192 -5.31 4.63 -11.08
C GLY A 192 -4.50 5.85 -11.51
N TYR A 193 -4.76 6.35 -12.72
CA TYR A 193 -4.18 7.59 -13.26
C TYR A 193 -5.24 8.69 -13.26
N ARG A 194 -5.04 9.80 -12.53
CA ARG A 194 -6.03 10.89 -12.39
C ARG A 194 -7.39 10.44 -11.83
N SER A 195 -7.41 9.42 -11.02
CA SER A 195 -8.65 8.80 -10.58
C SER A 195 -9.46 9.74 -9.68
N ASN A 196 -10.70 10.00 -10.07
CA ASN A 196 -11.72 10.60 -9.21
C ASN A 196 -12.51 9.55 -8.42
N ASN A 197 -12.29 8.26 -8.69
CA ASN A 197 -13.05 7.13 -8.12
C ASN A 197 -12.12 6.04 -7.55
N ASN A 198 -11.29 6.43 -6.58
CA ASN A 198 -10.35 5.52 -5.94
C ASN A 198 -11.04 4.37 -5.19
N ASP A 199 -12.22 4.60 -4.60
CA ASP A 199 -12.91 3.60 -3.79
C ASP A 199 -13.24 2.32 -4.58
N THR A 200 -13.55 2.46 -5.88
CA THR A 200 -13.77 1.30 -6.76
C THR A 200 -12.47 0.52 -6.97
N LEU A 201 -11.36 1.19 -7.26
CA LEU A 201 -10.07 0.53 -7.49
C LEU A 201 -9.55 -0.15 -6.23
N TYR A 202 -9.71 0.47 -5.06
CA TYR A 202 -9.40 -0.15 -3.77
C TYR A 202 -10.24 -1.40 -3.54
N THR A 203 -11.55 -1.33 -3.80
CA THR A 203 -12.44 -2.48 -3.65
C THR A 203 -12.04 -3.63 -4.57
N LEU A 204 -11.69 -3.34 -5.83
CA LEU A 204 -11.26 -4.38 -6.78
C LEU A 204 -9.94 -5.01 -6.38
N ALA A 205 -8.95 -4.20 -5.99
CA ALA A 205 -7.64 -4.68 -5.57
C ALA A 205 -7.73 -5.52 -4.29
N ASP A 206 -8.49 -5.06 -3.29
CA ASP A 206 -8.72 -5.76 -2.02
C ASP A 206 -9.35 -7.14 -2.27
N ASN A 207 -10.41 -7.22 -3.08
CA ASN A 207 -11.01 -8.50 -3.46
C ASN A 207 -10.11 -9.38 -4.36
N GLY A 208 -9.10 -8.78 -4.98
CA GLY A 208 -8.10 -9.46 -5.83
C GLY A 208 -6.81 -9.81 -5.10
N ASN A 209 -6.77 -9.69 -3.77
CA ASN A 209 -5.59 -9.91 -2.93
C ASN A 209 -4.35 -9.15 -3.47
N GLY A 210 -4.55 -7.90 -3.85
CA GLY A 210 -3.51 -7.03 -4.36
C GLY A 210 -3.63 -5.61 -3.84
N ASN A 211 -2.88 -4.70 -4.42
CA ASN A 211 -2.80 -3.31 -3.99
C ASN A 211 -3.44 -2.37 -5.01
N ALA A 212 -3.95 -1.24 -4.52
CA ALA A 212 -4.36 -0.12 -5.36
C ALA A 212 -3.37 1.04 -5.19
N TYR A 213 -2.89 1.57 -6.32
CA TYR A 213 -1.97 2.70 -6.38
C TYR A 213 -2.59 3.85 -7.14
N TYR A 214 -2.28 5.07 -6.75
CA TYR A 214 -2.66 6.27 -7.48
C TYR A 214 -1.40 6.92 -8.05
N ILE A 215 -1.35 7.10 -9.37
CA ILE A 215 -0.16 7.56 -10.09
C ILE A 215 -0.50 8.87 -10.80
N ASP A 216 0.01 9.97 -10.30
CA ASP A 216 -0.22 11.30 -10.83
C ASP A 216 1.03 11.96 -11.43
N ASP A 217 2.21 11.43 -11.10
CA ASP A 217 3.50 11.91 -11.64
C ASP A 217 4.51 10.78 -11.90
N GLU A 218 5.70 11.16 -12.39
CA GLU A 218 6.77 10.23 -12.74
C GLU A 218 7.46 9.63 -11.50
N LEU A 219 7.49 10.36 -10.38
CA LEU A 219 8.11 9.90 -9.15
C LEU A 219 7.28 8.75 -8.57
N GLU A 220 5.95 8.92 -8.54
CA GLU A 220 5.03 7.88 -8.11
C GLU A 220 5.04 6.67 -9.06
N ALA A 221 5.08 6.92 -10.38
CA ALA A 221 5.22 5.85 -11.36
C ALA A 221 6.49 5.02 -11.14
N THR A 222 7.61 5.66 -10.85
CA THR A 222 8.88 4.99 -10.54
C THR A 222 8.75 4.17 -9.27
N LYS A 223 8.20 4.75 -8.20
CA LYS A 223 7.99 4.06 -6.94
C LYS A 223 7.17 2.77 -7.12
N VAL A 224 6.03 2.89 -7.79
CA VAL A 224 5.11 1.75 -7.98
C VAL A 224 5.73 0.68 -8.88
N PHE A 225 6.29 1.05 -10.03
CA PHE A 225 6.71 0.08 -11.05
C PHE A 225 8.15 -0.42 -10.90
N GLU A 226 9.00 0.26 -10.15
CA GLU A 226 10.36 -0.18 -9.85
C GLU A 226 10.47 -0.81 -8.46
N GLU A 227 9.87 -0.16 -7.43
CA GLU A 227 10.09 -0.54 -6.04
C GLU A 227 8.97 -1.43 -5.50
N GLU A 228 7.69 -1.07 -5.72
CA GLU A 228 6.55 -1.73 -5.10
C GLU A 228 6.12 -2.98 -5.86
N LEU A 229 5.92 -2.91 -7.18
CA LEU A 229 5.52 -4.07 -7.97
C LEU A 229 6.58 -5.17 -7.96
N GLY A 230 7.87 -4.82 -7.91
CA GLY A 230 8.96 -5.80 -7.79
C GLY A 230 8.97 -6.53 -6.44
N LYS A 231 8.68 -5.82 -5.35
CA LYS A 231 8.69 -6.34 -3.97
C LYS A 231 7.36 -6.99 -3.59
N SER A 232 6.23 -6.40 -4.00
CA SER A 232 4.87 -6.80 -3.60
C SER A 232 4.38 -8.08 -4.25
N LEU A 233 5.27 -8.87 -4.83
CA LEU A 233 4.91 -10.07 -5.56
C LEU A 233 4.83 -11.33 -4.67
N TYR A 234 5.21 -11.21 -3.39
CA TYR A 234 5.24 -12.33 -2.46
C TYR A 234 4.36 -12.07 -1.25
N VAL A 235 3.32 -12.85 -1.13
CA VAL A 235 2.56 -12.95 0.12
C VAL A 235 3.40 -13.75 1.11
N VAL A 236 3.81 -13.12 2.21
CA VAL A 236 4.52 -13.78 3.31
C VAL A 236 3.61 -14.12 4.48
N ALA A 237 2.43 -13.50 4.53
CA ALA A 237 1.40 -13.78 5.50
C ALA A 237 0.02 -13.53 4.90
N LYS A 238 -0.91 -14.46 5.12
CA LYS A 238 -2.33 -14.35 4.75
C LYS A 238 -3.16 -14.05 5.99
N ASP A 239 -4.32 -13.40 5.80
CA ASP A 239 -5.29 -13.12 6.87
C ASP A 239 -4.64 -12.45 8.10
N ALA A 240 -3.73 -11.50 7.87
CA ALA A 240 -2.97 -10.87 8.95
C ALA A 240 -3.84 -9.89 9.74
N LYS A 241 -3.88 -10.09 11.06
CA LYS A 241 -4.64 -9.28 12.03
C LYS A 241 -3.73 -8.88 13.17
N CYS A 242 -3.84 -7.63 13.62
CA CYS A 242 -3.06 -7.13 14.76
C CYS A 242 -4.00 -6.55 15.81
N GLN A 243 -3.95 -7.10 17.02
CA GLN A 243 -4.65 -6.56 18.19
C GLN A 243 -3.65 -5.81 19.06
N ILE A 244 -4.07 -4.68 19.60
CA ILE A 244 -3.29 -3.87 20.53
C ILE A 244 -4.01 -3.78 21.87
N GLU A 245 -3.31 -4.10 22.94
CA GLU A 245 -3.81 -4.02 24.31
C GLU A 245 -2.99 -3.00 25.09
N PHE A 246 -3.69 -2.14 25.83
CA PHE A 246 -3.08 -1.17 26.74
C PHE A 246 -3.37 -1.51 28.19
N SER A 247 -2.39 -1.25 29.06
CA SER A 247 -2.56 -1.44 30.51
C SER A 247 -3.60 -0.46 31.07
N SER A 248 -4.08 -0.78 32.28
CA SER A 248 -4.98 0.11 33.02
C SER A 248 -4.34 1.47 33.41
N ASP A 249 -3.04 1.64 33.26
CA ASP A 249 -2.36 2.91 33.49
C ASP A 249 -2.54 3.91 32.34
N VAL A 250 -3.02 3.43 31.17
CA VAL A 250 -3.48 4.29 30.07
C VAL A 250 -4.90 4.76 30.39
N ALA A 251 -5.08 6.06 30.53
CA ALA A 251 -6.38 6.67 30.82
C ALA A 251 -7.27 6.68 29.58
N SER A 252 -6.69 7.05 28.44
CA SER A 252 -7.35 7.05 27.13
C SER A 252 -6.32 6.83 26.01
N TYR A 253 -6.81 6.35 24.87
CA TYR A 253 -5.99 6.21 23.66
C TYR A 253 -6.81 6.48 22.40
N ARG A 254 -6.12 6.89 21.35
CA ARG A 254 -6.72 7.15 20.05
C ARG A 254 -5.80 6.64 18.93
N LEU A 255 -6.32 5.77 18.10
CA LEU A 255 -5.67 5.35 16.84
C LEU A 255 -5.75 6.50 15.82
N LEU A 256 -4.65 6.80 15.15
CA LEU A 256 -4.57 7.81 14.11
C LEU A 256 -4.83 7.18 12.74
N GLY A 257 -6.02 7.43 12.19
CA GLY A 257 -6.46 6.77 10.94
C GLY A 257 -7.05 5.37 11.17
N TYR A 258 -7.13 4.58 10.11
CA TYR A 258 -7.65 3.20 10.12
C TYR A 258 -9.11 3.04 10.53
N GLU A 259 -9.94 4.09 10.47
CA GLU A 259 -11.34 4.05 10.92
C GLU A 259 -12.16 2.98 10.18
N THR A 260 -11.80 2.66 8.95
CA THR A 260 -12.49 1.67 8.11
C THR A 260 -11.93 0.26 8.22
N ARG A 261 -10.84 0.06 8.99
CA ARG A 261 -10.13 -1.23 9.10
C ARG A 261 -10.15 -1.80 10.52
N GLN A 262 -10.92 -1.20 11.41
CA GLN A 262 -11.11 -1.73 12.76
C GLN A 262 -11.99 -2.97 12.74
N MET A 263 -11.71 -3.93 13.60
CA MET A 263 -12.49 -5.16 13.79
C MET A 263 -12.79 -5.39 15.27
N SER A 264 -13.81 -6.15 15.56
CA SER A 264 -14.14 -6.55 16.94
C SER A 264 -13.20 -7.65 17.46
N ASP A 265 -13.18 -7.86 18.78
CA ASP A 265 -12.39 -8.94 19.38
C ASP A 265 -12.83 -10.32 18.87
N GLU A 266 -14.14 -10.53 18.65
CA GLU A 266 -14.66 -11.77 18.07
C GLU A 266 -14.18 -11.97 16.63
N GLU A 267 -14.12 -10.91 15.83
CA GLU A 267 -13.57 -10.97 14.46
C GLU A 267 -12.06 -11.21 14.44
N PHE A 268 -11.34 -10.68 15.43
CA PHE A 268 -9.90 -10.94 15.57
C PHE A 268 -9.64 -12.42 15.91
N GLU A 269 -10.45 -13.03 16.75
CA GLU A 269 -10.32 -14.44 17.13
C GLU A 269 -10.84 -15.42 16.07
N ASP A 270 -11.69 -14.96 15.14
CA ASP A 270 -12.22 -15.81 14.08
C ASP A 270 -11.18 -16.08 12.98
N ASP A 271 -10.62 -17.30 12.97
CA ASP A 271 -9.66 -17.75 11.96
C ASP A 271 -10.23 -17.85 10.53
N LYS A 272 -11.55 -17.71 10.37
CA LYS A 272 -12.21 -17.69 9.06
C LYS A 272 -12.48 -16.29 8.55
N LYS A 273 -12.31 -15.29 9.40
CA LYS A 273 -12.44 -13.88 8.99
C LYS A 273 -11.33 -13.54 8.01
N ASP A 274 -11.73 -13.24 6.80
CA ASP A 274 -10.85 -12.72 5.75
C ASP A 274 -10.22 -11.39 6.21
N ALA A 275 -8.91 -11.29 6.06
CA ALA A 275 -8.12 -10.11 6.40
C ALA A 275 -7.02 -9.91 5.36
N GLY A 276 -6.28 -8.81 5.43
CA GLY A 276 -5.31 -8.45 4.40
C GLY A 276 -4.10 -9.40 4.33
N GLU A 277 -3.58 -9.58 3.12
CA GLU A 277 -2.28 -10.19 2.91
C GLU A 277 -1.16 -9.20 3.17
N ILE A 278 -0.06 -9.72 3.73
CA ILE A 278 1.17 -8.94 3.89
C ILE A 278 2.22 -9.46 2.93
N MET A 279 2.75 -8.53 2.13
CA MET A 279 3.74 -8.81 1.11
C MET A 279 5.16 -8.82 1.71
N SER A 280 6.09 -9.44 0.97
CA SER A 280 7.50 -9.46 1.30
C SER A 280 8.06 -8.05 1.53
N ASP A 281 8.90 -7.91 2.56
CA ASP A 281 9.57 -6.65 2.93
C ASP A 281 8.63 -5.48 3.27
N HIS A 282 7.32 -5.71 3.28
CA HIS A 282 6.33 -4.66 3.60
C HIS A 282 6.48 -4.16 5.03
N THR A 283 6.21 -2.87 5.21
CA THR A 283 6.17 -2.22 6.53
C THR A 283 4.83 -1.52 6.69
N THR A 284 4.12 -1.83 7.76
CA THR A 284 2.90 -1.11 8.13
C THR A 284 3.14 -0.35 9.43
N VAL A 285 2.83 0.93 9.44
CA VAL A 285 2.97 1.81 10.62
C VAL A 285 1.60 2.26 11.08
N ALA A 286 1.31 2.08 12.37
CA ALA A 286 0.15 2.63 13.04
C ALA A 286 0.59 3.47 14.25
N LEU A 287 -0.02 4.63 14.43
CA LEU A 287 0.28 5.53 15.54
C LEU A 287 -0.92 5.65 16.47
N TYR A 288 -0.66 5.64 17.76
CA TYR A 288 -1.63 5.86 18.82
C TYR A 288 -1.20 7.05 19.68
N GLU A 289 -2.12 7.98 19.90
CA GLU A 289 -1.97 9.01 20.91
C GLU A 289 -2.52 8.48 22.23
N LEU A 290 -1.73 8.54 23.30
CA LEU A 290 -2.03 7.97 24.62
C LEU A 290 -2.04 9.07 25.67
N GLU A 291 -3.03 9.03 26.56
CA GLU A 291 -3.06 9.77 27.81
C GLU A 291 -2.77 8.78 28.95
N LEU A 292 -1.79 9.06 29.78
CA LEU A 292 -1.48 8.25 30.96
C LEU A 292 -2.17 8.81 32.20
N LYS A 293 -2.54 7.94 33.13
CA LYS A 293 -3.14 8.36 34.43
C LYS A 293 -2.16 9.10 35.31
N THR A 294 -0.86 8.80 35.17
CA THR A 294 0.23 9.44 35.91
C THR A 294 1.47 9.51 35.03
N GLU A 295 2.37 10.46 35.31
CA GLU A 295 3.66 10.57 34.60
C GLU A 295 4.61 9.41 34.86
N THR A 296 4.43 8.69 35.97
CA THR A 296 5.26 7.55 36.41
C THR A 296 4.40 6.32 36.66
N PRO A 297 3.85 5.69 35.61
CA PRO A 297 3.02 4.51 35.76
C PRO A 297 3.85 3.30 36.22
N GLU A 298 3.33 2.54 37.19
CA GLU A 298 4.02 1.37 37.76
C GLU A 298 3.79 0.08 36.96
N ASN A 299 2.64 -0.03 36.28
CA ASN A 299 2.25 -1.22 35.55
C ASN A 299 1.97 -0.93 34.07
N PHE A 300 2.68 0.04 33.50
CA PHE A 300 2.52 0.39 32.10
C PHE A 300 2.92 -0.76 31.20
N PHE A 301 2.04 -1.09 30.28
CA PHE A 301 2.39 -1.84 29.08
C PHE A 301 1.49 -1.44 27.91
N PHE A 302 2.00 -1.60 26.71
CA PHE A 302 1.19 -1.88 25.55
C PHE A 302 1.73 -3.11 24.81
N LYS A 303 0.79 -3.95 24.37
CA LYS A 303 1.08 -5.27 23.82
C LYS A 303 0.43 -5.39 22.46
N THR A 304 1.14 -6.00 21.52
CA THR A 304 0.58 -6.42 20.24
C THR A 304 0.48 -7.94 20.18
N THR A 305 -0.64 -8.42 19.66
CA THR A 305 -0.84 -9.81 19.26
C THR A 305 -1.10 -9.81 17.76
N LEU A 306 -0.16 -10.33 16.99
CA LEU A 306 -0.23 -10.41 15.53
C LEU A 306 -0.53 -11.86 15.14
N ARG A 307 -1.65 -12.08 14.47
CA ARG A 307 -2.10 -13.41 13.99
C ARG A 307 -2.11 -13.40 12.47
N TYR A 308 -1.62 -14.48 11.87
CA TYR A 308 -1.61 -14.65 10.42
C TYR A 308 -1.52 -16.13 10.04
N LYS A 309 -1.79 -16.45 8.79
CA LYS A 309 -1.57 -17.78 8.21
C LYS A 309 -0.29 -17.79 7.37
N ASP A 310 0.51 -18.82 7.55
CA ASP A 310 1.63 -19.08 6.67
C ASP A 310 1.11 -19.44 5.26
N PRO A 311 1.52 -18.74 4.21
CA PRO A 311 0.95 -18.92 2.87
C PRO A 311 1.27 -20.29 2.24
N THR A 312 2.29 -20.99 2.75
CA THR A 312 2.73 -22.30 2.20
C THR A 312 2.11 -23.45 2.97
N THR A 313 2.10 -23.38 4.30
CA THR A 313 1.62 -24.46 5.16
C THR A 313 0.17 -24.30 5.61
N GLU A 314 -0.42 -23.15 5.37
CA GLU A 314 -1.78 -22.73 5.84
C GLU A 314 -1.91 -22.83 7.38
N GLN A 315 -0.81 -22.87 8.11
CA GLN A 315 -0.81 -22.93 9.57
C GLN A 315 -0.98 -21.52 10.16
N ASN A 316 -1.81 -21.43 11.18
CA ASN A 316 -1.94 -20.23 11.98
C ASN A 316 -0.64 -19.97 12.76
N LYS A 317 -0.19 -18.73 12.76
CA LYS A 317 0.95 -18.21 13.50
C LYS A 317 0.50 -17.06 14.39
N GLU A 318 1.17 -16.91 15.51
CA GLU A 318 0.95 -15.81 16.43
C GLU A 318 2.31 -15.25 16.90
N VAL A 319 2.44 -13.92 16.86
CA VAL A 319 3.61 -13.20 17.34
C VAL A 319 3.15 -12.17 18.36
N ILE A 320 3.68 -12.26 19.58
CA ILE A 320 3.37 -11.34 20.68
C ILE A 320 4.59 -10.48 20.97
N ASN A 321 4.37 -9.18 21.12
CA ASN A 321 5.40 -8.26 21.57
C ASN A 321 4.81 -7.29 22.61
N THR A 322 5.59 -6.93 23.63
CA THR A 322 5.14 -6.09 24.71
C THR A 322 6.21 -5.06 25.06
N LYS A 323 5.81 -3.78 25.15
CA LYS A 323 6.62 -2.71 25.74
C LYS A 323 6.08 -2.43 27.14
N THR A 324 6.95 -2.52 28.15
CA THR A 324 6.58 -2.45 29.57
C THR A 324 7.09 -1.20 30.28
N ASP A 325 7.67 -0.25 29.56
CA ASP A 325 8.19 0.98 30.12
C ASP A 325 7.81 2.20 29.25
N VAL A 326 7.79 3.35 29.86
CA VAL A 326 7.57 4.64 29.19
C VAL A 326 8.87 5.27 28.70
N SER A 327 9.97 4.50 28.66
CA SER A 327 11.23 5.00 28.13
C SER A 327 11.11 5.38 26.67
N VAL A 328 11.61 6.57 26.38
CA VAL A 328 11.63 7.13 25.05
C VAL A 328 12.67 6.38 24.20
N SER A 329 12.22 5.82 23.09
CA SER A 329 13.10 5.23 22.08
C SER A 329 13.01 6.05 20.81
N ARG A 330 13.81 7.11 20.71
CA ARG A 330 13.87 7.91 19.49
C ARG A 330 14.58 7.14 18.37
N ARG A 331 13.88 6.96 17.28
CA ARG A 331 14.45 6.54 16.00
C ARG A 331 14.01 7.53 14.92
N ALA A 332 14.88 7.76 13.95
CA ALA A 332 14.62 8.65 12.83
C ALA A 332 13.30 8.34 12.10
N ASP A 333 12.97 7.05 11.97
CA ASP A 333 11.74 6.61 11.31
C ASP A 333 10.48 6.92 12.13
N PHE A 334 10.54 6.80 13.45
CA PHE A 334 9.44 7.19 14.33
C PHE A 334 9.19 8.70 14.29
N ASP A 335 10.28 9.49 14.35
CA ASP A 335 10.18 10.94 14.22
C ASP A 335 9.56 11.32 12.88
N PHE A 336 10.00 10.68 11.79
CA PHE A 336 9.44 10.94 10.45
C PHE A 336 7.94 10.55 10.36
N ALA A 337 7.55 9.40 10.91
CA ALA A 337 6.15 9.01 10.99
C ALA A 337 5.31 10.05 11.77
N SER A 338 5.88 10.61 12.85
CA SER A 338 5.22 11.69 13.60
C SER A 338 5.04 12.97 12.77
N TYR A 339 6.01 13.31 11.90
CA TYR A 339 5.87 14.46 10.98
C TYR A 339 4.73 14.26 9.98
N VAL A 340 4.63 13.05 9.42
CA VAL A 340 3.54 12.71 8.49
C VAL A 340 2.18 12.78 9.18
N ALA A 341 2.07 12.25 10.39
CA ALA A 341 0.81 12.32 11.17
C ALA A 341 0.44 13.76 11.52
N GLU A 342 1.39 14.57 11.98
CA GLU A 342 1.17 15.99 12.29
C GLU A 342 0.72 16.77 11.05
N TYR A 343 1.34 16.53 9.89
CA TYR A 343 0.91 17.11 8.63
C TYR A 343 -0.54 16.77 8.30
N ALA A 344 -0.90 15.48 8.41
CA ALA A 344 -2.25 15.03 8.11
C ALA A 344 -3.30 15.62 9.06
N LEU A 345 -3.00 15.69 10.37
CA LEU A 345 -3.87 16.33 11.37
C LEU A 345 -4.06 17.83 11.08
N THR A 346 -2.99 18.50 10.66
CA THR A 346 -3.03 19.94 10.30
C THR A 346 -3.81 20.15 9.00
N LEU A 347 -3.56 19.32 7.98
CA LEU A 347 -4.21 19.42 6.66
C LEU A 347 -5.72 19.19 6.75
N THR A 348 -6.16 18.28 7.59
CA THR A 348 -7.58 17.94 7.78
C THR A 348 -8.27 18.83 8.81
N GLU A 349 -7.58 19.80 9.40
CA GLU A 349 -8.09 20.63 10.50
C GLU A 349 -8.68 19.78 11.65
N SER A 350 -8.02 18.67 11.96
CA SER A 350 -8.50 17.74 12.98
C SER A 350 -8.73 18.45 14.32
N GLN A 351 -9.83 18.12 14.99
CA GLN A 351 -10.08 18.60 16.36
C GLN A 351 -9.00 18.15 17.36
N TYR A 352 -8.21 17.16 17.00
CA TYR A 352 -7.14 16.59 17.81
C TYR A 352 -5.75 17.05 17.39
N LYS A 353 -5.65 18.04 16.53
CA LYS A 353 -4.35 18.56 16.06
C LYS A 353 -3.51 19.24 17.14
N GLY A 354 -4.12 19.57 18.30
CA GLY A 354 -3.42 20.25 19.39
C GLY A 354 -2.71 21.52 18.92
N GLU A 355 -1.42 21.61 19.21
CA GLU A 355 -0.53 22.72 18.83
C GLU A 355 0.02 22.60 17.40
N SER A 356 -0.39 21.55 16.64
CA SER A 356 0.07 21.32 15.27
C SER A 356 -0.20 22.51 14.36
N SER A 357 0.80 22.87 13.61
CA SER A 357 0.72 23.83 12.50
C SER A 357 1.83 23.54 11.49
N TYR A 358 1.70 24.05 10.26
CA TYR A 358 2.79 23.91 9.28
C TYR A 358 4.09 24.59 9.73
N VAL A 359 4.03 25.63 10.57
CA VAL A 359 5.20 26.29 11.15
C VAL A 359 5.83 25.37 12.18
N HIS A 360 5.07 24.88 13.15
CA HIS A 360 5.53 23.96 14.16
C HIS A 360 6.16 22.71 13.55
N LEU A 361 5.49 22.11 12.56
CA LEU A 361 5.99 20.94 11.86
C LEU A 361 7.34 21.22 11.16
N LEU A 362 7.47 22.34 10.44
CA LEU A 362 8.71 22.70 9.73
C LEU A 362 9.88 22.98 10.66
N GLU A 363 9.63 23.47 11.87
CA GLU A 363 10.64 23.66 12.91
C GLU A 363 11.12 22.31 13.49
N ARG A 364 10.25 21.29 13.49
CA ARG A 364 10.56 19.95 13.99
C ARG A 364 11.30 19.09 12.96
N ILE A 365 11.02 19.26 11.67
CA ILE A 365 11.63 18.43 10.61
C ILE A 365 13.15 18.58 10.66
N ASN A 366 13.81 17.52 11.07
CA ASN A 366 15.26 17.41 11.07
C ASN A 366 15.72 16.82 9.74
N ASP A 367 16.56 17.55 9.00
CA ASP A 367 17.08 17.14 7.69
C ASP A 367 17.94 15.87 7.77
N ASP A 368 18.52 15.55 8.93
CA ASP A 368 19.25 14.30 9.15
C ASP A 368 18.39 13.03 9.01
N TYR A 369 17.04 13.18 9.10
CA TYR A 369 16.08 12.09 8.95
C TYR A 369 15.53 11.96 7.53
N ILE A 370 15.87 12.90 6.67
CA ILE A 370 15.50 12.91 5.26
C ILE A 370 16.65 12.27 4.50
N ASN A 371 16.50 11.00 4.14
CA ASN A 371 17.54 10.19 3.56
C ASN A 371 17.17 9.59 2.19
N ASP A 372 16.02 9.97 1.64
CA ASP A 372 15.56 9.54 0.34
C ASP A 372 14.71 10.61 -0.37
N LYS A 373 14.54 10.45 -1.67
CA LYS A 373 13.82 11.41 -2.54
C LYS A 373 12.36 11.65 -2.14
N TYR A 374 11.70 10.66 -1.54
CA TYR A 374 10.29 10.77 -1.15
C TYR A 374 10.14 11.59 0.13
N ARG A 375 11.07 11.45 1.08
CA ARG A 375 11.09 12.26 2.30
C ARG A 375 11.51 13.71 2.02
N ASP A 376 12.42 13.93 1.07
CA ASP A 376 12.76 15.27 0.56
C ASP A 376 11.54 15.96 -0.05
N ASP A 377 10.76 15.23 -0.86
CA ASP A 377 9.53 15.74 -1.47
C ASP A 377 8.47 16.08 -0.42
N PHE A 378 8.36 15.30 0.65
CA PHE A 378 7.45 15.58 1.77
C PHE A 378 7.70 16.96 2.40
N LYS A 379 8.97 17.33 2.70
CA LYS A 379 9.30 18.66 3.24
C LYS A 379 8.93 19.78 2.26
N ALA A 380 9.18 19.57 0.97
CA ALA A 380 8.79 20.52 -0.07
C ALA A 380 7.26 20.67 -0.15
N MET A 381 6.51 19.57 -0.03
CA MET A 381 5.05 19.56 0.01
C MET A 381 4.50 20.34 1.21
N VAL A 382 5.05 20.14 2.41
CA VAL A 382 4.64 20.90 3.62
C VAL A 382 4.84 22.41 3.41
N ASN A 383 5.98 22.82 2.86
CA ASN A 383 6.26 24.23 2.54
C ASN A 383 5.27 24.79 1.53
N LYS A 384 4.98 24.06 0.46
CA LYS A 384 4.02 24.47 -0.57
C LYS A 384 2.61 24.63 0.01
N THR A 385 2.17 23.66 0.83
CA THR A 385 0.85 23.70 1.48
C THR A 385 0.73 24.91 2.42
N LYS A 386 1.79 25.21 3.19
CA LYS A 386 1.84 26.42 4.03
C LYS A 386 1.67 27.69 3.22
N GLN A 387 2.34 27.81 2.06
CA GLN A 387 2.23 28.98 1.18
C GLN A 387 0.81 29.13 0.62
N MET A 388 0.22 28.04 0.12
CA MET A 388 -1.16 28.06 -0.42
C MET A 388 -2.18 28.47 0.62
N ASN A 389 -2.02 28.07 1.88
CA ASN A 389 -2.93 28.45 2.95
C ASN A 389 -2.71 29.90 3.43
N SER A 390 -1.51 30.45 3.30
CA SER A 390 -1.24 31.87 3.63
C SER A 390 -1.70 32.87 2.56
N GLU A 391 -1.92 32.41 1.32
CA GLU A 391 -2.45 33.24 0.23
C GLU A 391 -3.99 33.30 0.24
N ASN A 392 -4.67 32.45 1.02
CA ASN A 392 -6.13 32.40 1.15
C ASN A 392 -6.67 33.25 2.33
N TYR A 393 -5.81 34.00 3.01
CA TYR A 393 -6.13 35.00 4.05
C TYR A 393 -5.58 36.37 3.67
#